data_2e85ef7dd6063125924b85b0d24add0f
#
_entry.id   2e85ef7dd6063125924b85b0d24add0f
#
_cell.length_a   1.000
_cell.length_b   1.000
_cell.length_c   1.000
_cell.angle_alpha   90.00
_cell.angle_beta   90.00
_cell.angle_gamma   90.00
#
_symmetry.space_group_name_H-M   'P 1'
#
loop_
_entity.id
_entity.type
_entity.pdbx_description
1 polymer ?
#
loop_
_entity_poly.entity_id
_entity_poly.type
_entity_poly.pdbx_seq_one_letter_code
_entity_poly.pdbx_strand_id
1 'polypeptide(L)'
;QPIEQLDMFRAEPNTYVFRPADGRETAAAYLSALRLAAPSVIALSRQNLPQLDGSGKSAMKGGYVIGHEYAGKKLDAILIASGSEVDTALEAKKLLEAEGKNVRVVSMPCMELFFEQDEAYRETVLPKAVRSRVAVEALGGMSMYKLVGLDGEIVSMEGFGASAPGDVLFKHFGFTAANVAAKVESVIAANKC
;
A
#
# COMPACT_ATOMS: atom_id res chain seq x y z
N GLN A 1 -9.10 11.15 17.17
CA GLN A 1 -8.08 10.10 17.13
C GLN A 1 -6.99 10.51 16.14
N PRO A 2 -5.74 10.61 16.59
CA PRO A 2 -4.65 11.06 15.73
C PRO A 2 -4.33 10.01 14.66
N ILE A 3 -3.83 10.48 13.52
CA ILE A 3 -3.57 9.67 12.32
C ILE A 3 -2.15 9.85 11.78
N GLU A 4 -1.40 10.80 12.35
CA GLU A 4 -0.10 11.25 11.85
C GLU A 4 1.10 10.46 12.39
N GLN A 5 0.92 9.62 13.43
CA GLN A 5 2.04 9.02 14.16
C GLN A 5 2.97 8.19 13.30
N LEU A 6 2.45 7.41 12.35
CA LEU A 6 3.31 6.58 11.51
C LEU A 6 4.10 7.43 10.52
N ASP A 7 3.51 8.52 10.00
CA ASP A 7 4.24 9.47 9.17
C ASP A 7 5.36 10.17 9.95
N MET A 8 5.14 10.48 11.23
CA MET A 8 6.20 11.00 12.12
C MET A 8 7.34 10.01 12.26
N PHE A 9 7.05 8.74 12.54
CA PHE A 9 8.10 7.71 12.64
C PHE A 9 8.81 7.46 11.32
N ARG A 10 8.12 7.55 10.18
CA ARG A 10 8.73 7.45 8.84
C ARG A 10 9.62 8.66 8.51
N ALA A 11 9.41 9.79 9.18
CA ALA A 11 10.28 10.97 9.06
C ALA A 11 11.54 10.88 9.93
N GLU A 12 11.56 10.00 10.95
CA GLU A 12 12.73 9.83 11.82
C GLU A 12 13.85 9.06 11.11
N PRO A 13 15.09 9.61 11.06
CA PRO A 13 16.22 8.92 10.47
C PRO A 13 16.49 7.56 11.13
N ASN A 14 16.86 6.58 10.32
CA ASN A 14 17.21 5.22 10.76
C ASN A 14 16.10 4.46 11.53
N THR A 15 14.86 4.88 11.41
CA THR A 15 13.69 4.18 11.98
C THR A 15 12.93 3.46 10.89
N TYR A 16 12.58 2.21 11.11
CA TYR A 16 11.83 1.37 10.18
C TYR A 16 10.40 1.19 10.65
N VAL A 17 9.44 1.52 9.80
CA VAL A 17 8.02 1.43 10.12
C VAL A 17 7.37 0.30 9.33
N PHE A 18 6.95 -0.74 10.05
CA PHE A 18 6.28 -1.91 9.46
C PHE A 18 4.77 -1.82 9.68
N ARG A 19 4.02 -2.01 8.62
CA ARG A 19 2.56 -2.09 8.62
C ARG A 19 2.11 -3.33 7.84
N PRO A 20 2.21 -4.53 8.47
CA PRO A 20 1.94 -5.79 7.80
C PRO A 20 0.45 -6.00 7.54
N ALA A 21 0.11 -6.65 6.41
CA ALA A 21 -1.24 -6.89 5.94
C ALA A 21 -1.87 -8.16 6.52
N ASP A 22 -1.06 -9.13 6.94
CA ASP A 22 -1.52 -10.41 7.46
C ASP A 22 -0.50 -11.07 8.40
N GLY A 23 -0.78 -12.31 8.83
CA GLY A 23 0.11 -13.06 9.72
C GLY A 23 1.47 -13.40 9.11
N ARG A 24 1.56 -13.65 7.79
CA ARG A 24 2.83 -13.95 7.11
C ARG A 24 3.69 -12.69 6.96
N GLU A 25 3.08 -11.57 6.62
CA GLU A 25 3.80 -10.29 6.61
C GLU A 25 4.22 -9.87 8.04
N THR A 26 3.39 -10.16 9.05
CA THR A 26 3.74 -9.90 10.45
C THR A 26 4.99 -10.71 10.84
N ALA A 27 5.04 -11.99 10.51
CA ALA A 27 6.23 -12.79 10.75
C ALA A 27 7.48 -12.26 10.01
N ALA A 28 7.31 -11.82 8.76
CA ALA A 28 8.38 -11.19 7.99
C ALA A 28 8.85 -9.87 8.60
N ALA A 29 7.92 -9.03 9.11
CA ALA A 29 8.23 -7.78 9.79
C ALA A 29 9.05 -8.00 11.06
N TYR A 30 8.63 -8.93 11.93
CA TYR A 30 9.41 -9.29 13.14
C TYR A 30 10.80 -9.82 12.79
N LEU A 31 10.89 -10.72 11.80
CA LEU A 31 12.18 -11.28 11.38
C LEU A 31 13.10 -10.19 10.80
N SER A 32 12.56 -9.23 10.04
CA SER A 32 13.31 -8.10 9.53
C SER A 32 13.77 -7.18 10.65
N ALA A 33 12.87 -6.79 11.55
CA ALA A 33 13.17 -5.93 12.70
C ALA A 33 14.29 -6.49 13.60
N LEU A 34 14.28 -7.81 13.83
CA LEU A 34 15.34 -8.47 14.61
C LEU A 34 16.71 -8.52 13.91
N ARG A 35 16.74 -8.39 12.58
CA ARG A 35 17.98 -8.36 11.79
C ARG A 35 18.54 -6.96 11.58
N LEU A 36 17.71 -5.94 11.72
CA LEU A 36 18.11 -4.55 11.60
C LEU A 36 18.82 -4.10 12.87
N ALA A 37 19.92 -3.38 12.73
CA ALA A 37 20.61 -2.70 13.83
C ALA A 37 20.04 -1.29 14.06
N ALA A 38 18.69 -1.17 14.05
CA ALA A 38 18.00 0.10 14.10
C ALA A 38 16.61 -0.05 14.75
N PRO A 39 16.03 1.02 15.31
CA PRO A 39 14.68 1.01 15.84
C PRO A 39 13.65 0.59 14.80
N SER A 40 12.68 -0.21 15.23
CA SER A 40 11.59 -0.67 14.38
C SER A 40 10.25 -0.48 15.07
N VAL A 41 9.31 0.14 14.38
CA VAL A 41 7.91 0.29 14.80
C VAL A 41 7.06 -0.69 14.00
N ILE A 42 6.32 -1.57 14.67
CA ILE A 42 5.43 -2.54 14.01
C ILE A 42 3.99 -2.20 14.38
N ALA A 43 3.26 -1.62 13.44
CA ALA A 43 1.86 -1.23 13.61
C ALA A 43 0.93 -2.35 13.13
N LEU A 44 0.27 -3.01 14.08
CA LEU A 44 -0.65 -4.11 13.81
C LEU A 44 -2.11 -3.65 13.83
N SER A 45 -2.95 -4.31 13.03
CA SER A 45 -4.39 -4.09 13.02
C SER A 45 -5.07 -4.77 14.21
N ARG A 46 -6.11 -4.14 14.77
CA ARG A 46 -6.94 -4.72 15.85
C ARG A 46 -7.98 -5.70 15.33
N GLN A 47 -8.49 -5.48 14.12
CA GLN A 47 -9.46 -6.37 13.48
C GLN A 47 -8.77 -7.63 12.95
N ASN A 48 -9.54 -8.69 12.80
CA ASN A 48 -9.10 -9.89 12.12
C ASN A 48 -8.91 -9.57 10.63
N LEU A 49 -7.74 -9.91 10.09
CA LEU A 49 -7.41 -9.76 8.68
C LEU A 49 -7.36 -11.13 8.00
N PRO A 50 -7.81 -11.24 6.74
CA PRO A 50 -7.66 -12.47 5.98
C PRO A 50 -6.18 -12.76 5.73
N GLN A 51 -5.84 -14.04 5.59
CA GLN A 51 -4.55 -14.45 5.09
C GLN A 51 -4.55 -14.24 3.56
N LEU A 52 -3.66 -13.40 3.06
CA LEU A 52 -3.62 -13.03 1.66
C LEU A 52 -2.80 -14.03 0.83
N ASP A 53 -3.32 -14.42 -0.34
CA ASP A 53 -2.57 -15.22 -1.29
C ASP A 53 -1.38 -14.39 -1.83
N GLY A 54 -0.21 -15.03 -1.92
CA GLY A 54 1.02 -14.37 -2.36
C GLY A 54 1.79 -13.62 -1.26
N SER A 55 1.21 -13.43 -0.07
CA SER A 55 1.95 -12.87 1.07
C SER A 55 3.04 -13.82 1.60
N GLY A 56 4.12 -13.28 2.17
CA GLY A 56 5.18 -14.11 2.75
C GLY A 56 6.55 -13.44 2.79
N LYS A 57 7.60 -14.21 2.49
CA LYS A 57 9.00 -13.77 2.61
C LYS A 57 9.35 -12.53 1.77
N SER A 58 8.63 -12.28 0.67
CA SER A 58 8.83 -11.10 -0.16
C SER A 58 8.63 -9.79 0.60
N ALA A 59 7.80 -9.80 1.66
CA ALA A 59 7.59 -8.67 2.56
C ALA A 59 8.87 -8.19 3.26
N MET A 60 9.88 -9.07 3.41
CA MET A 60 11.19 -8.70 3.97
C MET A 60 11.97 -7.70 3.09
N LYS A 61 11.56 -7.50 1.85
CA LYS A 61 12.12 -6.48 0.95
C LYS A 61 11.44 -5.11 1.12
N GLY A 62 10.48 -4.99 2.02
CA GLY A 62 9.79 -3.74 2.35
C GLY A 62 8.63 -3.40 1.42
N GLY A 63 8.65 -3.85 0.17
CA GLY A 63 7.58 -3.70 -0.81
C GLY A 63 7.69 -4.77 -1.89
N TYR A 64 6.56 -5.32 -2.34
CA TYR A 64 6.54 -6.40 -3.34
C TYR A 64 5.18 -6.46 -4.06
N VAL A 65 5.15 -7.08 -5.23
CA VAL A 65 3.91 -7.32 -5.98
C VAL A 65 3.16 -8.48 -5.33
N ILE A 66 1.93 -8.21 -4.84
CA ILE A 66 1.03 -9.22 -4.28
C ILE A 66 -0.11 -9.57 -5.24
N GLY A 67 -0.55 -8.61 -6.06
CA GLY A 67 -1.55 -8.82 -7.10
C GLY A 67 -0.96 -8.51 -8.47
N HIS A 68 -0.54 -9.57 -9.20
CA HIS A 68 0.08 -9.42 -10.51
C HIS A 68 -0.92 -8.95 -11.57
N GLU A 69 -0.43 -8.15 -12.50
CA GLU A 69 -1.10 -7.81 -13.75
C GLU A 69 -1.14 -8.98 -14.71
N TYR A 70 -1.99 -8.90 -15.74
CA TYR A 70 -2.01 -9.87 -16.83
C TYR A 70 -0.75 -9.73 -17.69
N ALA A 71 -0.01 -10.81 -17.83
CA ALA A 71 1.19 -10.85 -18.67
C ALA A 71 0.90 -10.52 -20.14
N GLY A 72 1.82 -9.82 -20.78
CA GLY A 72 1.72 -9.46 -22.19
C GLY A 72 0.74 -8.33 -22.51
N LYS A 73 0.09 -7.73 -21.51
CA LYS A 73 -0.72 -6.52 -21.67
C LYS A 73 -0.03 -5.32 -21.01
N LYS A 74 -0.29 -4.13 -21.55
CA LYS A 74 0.18 -2.89 -20.93
C LYS A 74 -0.39 -2.79 -19.51
N LEU A 75 0.47 -2.44 -18.56
CA LEU A 75 0.06 -2.13 -17.20
C LEU A 75 -0.55 -0.72 -17.17
N ASP A 76 -1.82 -0.62 -16.82
CA ASP A 76 -2.56 0.65 -16.82
C ASP A 76 -2.33 1.46 -15.57
N ALA A 77 -2.28 0.80 -14.40
CA ALA A 77 -2.06 1.46 -13.11
C ALA A 77 -1.46 0.52 -12.06
N ILE A 78 -0.93 1.13 -10.98
CA ILE A 78 -0.42 0.43 -9.81
C ILE A 78 -1.19 0.92 -8.58
N LEU A 79 -1.81 -0.02 -7.85
CA LEU A 79 -2.33 0.18 -6.50
C LEU A 79 -1.24 -0.15 -5.49
N ILE A 80 -1.04 0.70 -4.50
CA ILE A 80 -0.04 0.53 -3.45
C ILE A 80 -0.76 0.62 -2.11
N ALA A 81 -0.62 -0.38 -1.27
CA ALA A 81 -1.27 -0.39 0.03
C ALA A 81 -0.37 -1.01 1.11
N SER A 82 -0.67 -0.73 2.36
CA SER A 82 -0.05 -1.37 3.52
C SER A 82 -1.12 -1.80 4.54
N GLY A 83 -0.80 -2.73 5.40
CA GLY A 83 -1.71 -3.19 6.45
C GLY A 83 -3.04 -3.71 5.91
N SER A 84 -4.11 -3.41 6.61
CA SER A 84 -5.47 -3.86 6.28
C SER A 84 -5.96 -3.40 4.90
N GLU A 85 -5.42 -2.33 4.35
CA GLU A 85 -5.86 -1.77 3.07
C GLU A 85 -5.36 -2.56 1.86
N VAL A 86 -4.42 -3.50 2.05
CA VAL A 86 -3.96 -4.40 0.97
C VAL A 86 -5.11 -5.27 0.45
N ASP A 87 -5.96 -5.79 1.34
CA ASP A 87 -7.15 -6.55 0.95
C ASP A 87 -8.13 -5.66 0.15
N THR A 88 -8.40 -4.44 0.60
CA THR A 88 -9.21 -3.46 -0.13
C THR A 88 -8.65 -3.17 -1.52
N ALA A 89 -7.33 -3.07 -1.67
CA ALA A 89 -6.68 -2.84 -2.96
C ALA A 89 -6.81 -4.07 -3.89
N LEU A 90 -6.73 -5.29 -3.34
CA LEU A 90 -6.95 -6.52 -4.11
C LEU A 90 -8.41 -6.64 -4.58
N GLU A 91 -9.38 -6.26 -3.75
CA GLU A 91 -10.79 -6.22 -4.17
C GLU A 91 -11.03 -5.12 -5.23
N ALA A 92 -10.41 -3.94 -5.10
CA ALA A 92 -10.49 -2.89 -6.11
C ALA A 92 -9.88 -3.36 -7.45
N LYS A 93 -8.77 -4.11 -7.42
CA LYS A 93 -8.19 -4.72 -8.61
C LYS A 93 -9.20 -5.61 -9.34
N LYS A 94 -9.95 -6.47 -8.63
CA LYS A 94 -10.98 -7.34 -9.24
C LYS A 94 -12.06 -6.53 -9.98
N LEU A 95 -12.50 -5.40 -9.39
CA LEU A 95 -13.47 -4.51 -10.03
C LEU A 95 -12.90 -3.91 -11.33
N LEU A 96 -11.68 -3.39 -11.27
CA LEU A 96 -10.98 -2.81 -12.42
C LEU A 96 -10.72 -3.81 -13.54
N GLU A 97 -10.38 -5.05 -13.19
CA GLU A 97 -10.19 -6.15 -14.15
C GLU A 97 -11.49 -6.52 -14.86
N ALA A 98 -12.62 -6.52 -14.16
CA ALA A 98 -13.94 -6.73 -14.75
C ALA A 98 -14.29 -5.65 -15.80
N GLU A 99 -13.71 -4.45 -15.66
CA GLU A 99 -13.83 -3.34 -16.63
C GLU A 99 -12.71 -3.34 -17.69
N GLY A 100 -11.89 -4.39 -17.73
CA GLY A 100 -10.84 -4.58 -18.72
C GLY A 100 -9.54 -3.82 -18.46
N LYS A 101 -9.36 -3.23 -17.27
CA LYS A 101 -8.11 -2.58 -16.87
C LYS A 101 -7.09 -3.61 -16.40
N ASN A 102 -5.83 -3.37 -16.72
CA ASN A 102 -4.72 -4.21 -16.26
C ASN A 102 -3.99 -3.52 -15.12
N VAL A 103 -4.20 -3.98 -13.89
CA VAL A 103 -3.75 -3.30 -12.67
C VAL A 103 -2.89 -4.24 -11.83
N ARG A 104 -1.81 -3.69 -11.28
CA ARG A 104 -0.93 -4.34 -10.31
C ARG A 104 -1.27 -3.87 -8.90
N VAL A 105 -1.21 -4.78 -7.92
CA VAL A 105 -1.25 -4.42 -6.49
C VAL A 105 0.11 -4.68 -5.87
N VAL A 106 0.62 -3.68 -5.17
CA VAL A 106 1.86 -3.73 -4.40
C VAL A 106 1.52 -3.64 -2.92
N SER A 107 1.92 -4.65 -2.14
CA SER A 107 1.98 -4.52 -0.69
C SER A 107 3.27 -3.81 -0.30
N MET A 108 3.16 -2.78 0.54
CA MET A 108 4.26 -1.93 0.99
C MET A 108 4.36 -1.96 2.52
N PRO A 109 4.71 -3.11 3.13
CA PRO A 109 4.78 -3.23 4.58
C PRO A 109 5.84 -2.35 5.23
N CYS A 110 6.92 -1.98 4.54
CA CYS A 110 7.97 -1.10 5.08
C CYS A 110 8.65 -0.30 3.96
N MET A 111 8.35 0.98 3.88
CA MET A 111 8.87 1.86 2.82
C MET A 111 10.39 2.03 2.90
N GLU A 112 10.94 2.12 4.10
CA GLU A 112 12.38 2.31 4.34
C GLU A 112 13.17 1.15 3.73
N LEU A 113 12.81 -0.09 4.05
CA LEU A 113 13.44 -1.29 3.47
C LEU A 113 13.26 -1.37 1.94
N PHE A 114 12.11 -0.94 1.42
CA PHE A 114 11.89 -0.93 -0.02
C PHE A 114 12.83 0.04 -0.73
N PHE A 115 13.04 1.24 -0.18
CA PHE A 115 13.93 2.22 -0.78
C PHE A 115 15.42 1.87 -0.64
N GLU A 116 15.78 0.99 0.27
CA GLU A 116 17.12 0.42 0.39
C GLU A 116 17.41 -0.67 -0.64
N GLN A 117 16.39 -1.24 -1.28
CA GLN A 117 16.61 -2.21 -2.36
C GLN A 117 17.31 -1.54 -3.56
N ASP A 118 18.02 -2.34 -4.34
CA ASP A 118 18.62 -1.87 -5.58
C ASP A 118 17.58 -1.32 -6.57
N GLU A 119 18.03 -0.49 -7.50
CA GLU A 119 17.15 0.14 -8.48
C GLU A 119 16.44 -0.89 -9.37
N ALA A 120 17.11 -1.99 -9.72
CA ALA A 120 16.55 -3.04 -10.55
C ALA A 120 15.33 -3.68 -9.86
N TYR A 121 15.46 -4.01 -8.58
CA TYR A 121 14.33 -4.54 -7.81
C TYR A 121 13.18 -3.53 -7.71
N ARG A 122 13.49 -2.29 -7.34
CA ARG A 122 12.45 -1.24 -7.23
C ARG A 122 11.70 -1.03 -8.54
N GLU A 123 12.42 -1.09 -9.67
CA GLU A 123 11.83 -0.98 -10.99
C GLU A 123 10.93 -2.19 -11.33
N THR A 124 11.24 -3.39 -10.84
CA THR A 124 10.34 -4.55 -11.02
C THR A 124 9.03 -4.39 -10.25
N VAL A 125 9.03 -3.71 -9.10
CA VAL A 125 7.86 -3.52 -8.25
C VAL A 125 7.06 -2.28 -8.67
N LEU A 126 7.74 -1.13 -8.81
CA LEU A 126 7.18 0.18 -9.15
C LEU A 126 7.86 0.77 -10.41
N PRO A 127 7.61 0.22 -11.60
CA PRO A 127 8.21 0.69 -12.83
C PRO A 127 7.94 2.17 -13.07
N LYS A 128 8.98 2.95 -13.33
CA LYS A 128 8.94 4.41 -13.55
C LYS A 128 8.04 4.81 -14.73
N ALA A 129 7.92 3.92 -15.70
CA ALA A 129 7.07 4.14 -16.88
C ALA A 129 5.57 4.18 -16.54
N VAL A 130 5.14 3.59 -15.39
CA VAL A 130 3.74 3.60 -14.96
C VAL A 130 3.54 4.72 -13.95
N ARG A 131 3.00 5.83 -14.42
CA ARG A 131 2.74 7.03 -13.61
C ARG A 131 1.37 7.02 -12.93
N SER A 132 0.41 6.28 -13.47
CA SER A 132 -0.91 6.09 -12.87
C SER A 132 -0.78 5.21 -11.62
N ARG A 133 -0.62 5.85 -10.46
CA ARG A 133 -0.45 5.19 -9.17
C ARG A 133 -1.45 5.71 -8.16
N VAL A 134 -2.05 4.80 -7.40
CA VAL A 134 -2.93 5.16 -6.29
C VAL A 134 -2.46 4.44 -5.04
N ALA A 135 -2.18 5.19 -3.99
CA ALA A 135 -1.89 4.63 -2.67
C ALA A 135 -3.14 4.59 -1.80
N VAL A 136 -3.23 3.57 -0.96
CA VAL A 136 -4.36 3.39 -0.02
C VAL A 136 -3.79 3.12 1.36
N GLU A 137 -4.01 4.04 2.29
CA GLU A 137 -3.55 3.87 3.67
C GLU A 137 -4.45 4.65 4.64
N ALA A 138 -5.01 3.98 5.64
CA ALA A 138 -5.89 4.59 6.65
C ALA A 138 -5.11 5.40 7.70
N LEU A 139 -4.23 6.29 7.22
CA LEU A 139 -3.35 7.20 7.95
C LEU A 139 -3.27 8.55 7.22
N GLY A 140 -2.40 9.46 7.66
CA GLY A 140 -2.27 10.81 7.11
C GLY A 140 -1.82 10.91 5.65
N GLY A 141 -1.23 9.88 5.09
CA GLY A 141 -0.90 9.80 3.66
C GLY A 141 0.31 10.62 3.19
N MET A 142 0.92 11.46 4.01
CA MET A 142 2.04 12.32 3.60
C MET A 142 3.22 11.52 3.02
N SER A 143 3.60 10.42 3.66
CA SER A 143 4.69 9.55 3.19
C SER A 143 4.37 8.86 1.86
N MET A 144 3.09 8.65 1.53
CA MET A 144 2.66 7.97 0.30
C MET A 144 2.97 8.76 -0.98
N TYR A 145 3.13 10.09 -0.91
CA TYR A 145 3.55 10.90 -2.05
C TYR A 145 4.90 10.44 -2.64
N LYS A 146 5.79 9.89 -1.81
CA LYS A 146 7.06 9.32 -2.27
C LYS A 146 6.88 8.12 -3.22
N LEU A 147 5.74 7.44 -3.15
CA LEU A 147 5.40 6.27 -3.97
C LEU A 147 4.57 6.63 -5.20
N VAL A 148 3.61 7.54 -5.06
CA VAL A 148 2.68 7.89 -6.14
C VAL A 148 3.18 9.03 -7.02
N GLY A 149 4.01 9.92 -6.50
CA GLY A 149 4.48 11.12 -7.21
C GLY A 149 3.38 12.16 -7.40
N LEU A 150 3.61 13.11 -8.32
CA LEU A 150 2.67 14.22 -8.58
C LEU A 150 1.49 13.83 -9.49
N ASP A 151 1.60 12.73 -10.22
CA ASP A 151 0.58 12.25 -11.16
C ASP A 151 -0.33 11.19 -10.58
N GLY A 152 -0.07 10.77 -9.34
CA GLY A 152 -0.86 9.80 -8.61
C GLY A 152 -1.80 10.43 -7.60
N GLU A 153 -2.66 9.60 -7.01
CA GLU A 153 -3.57 9.99 -5.94
C GLU A 153 -3.41 9.10 -4.71
N ILE A 154 -3.95 9.56 -3.58
CA ILE A 154 -3.91 8.84 -2.31
C ILE A 154 -5.33 8.78 -1.75
N VAL A 155 -5.74 7.59 -1.31
CA VAL A 155 -6.90 7.39 -0.45
C VAL A 155 -6.39 7.30 0.99
N SER A 156 -6.51 8.38 1.74
CA SER A 156 -5.97 8.54 3.10
C SER A 156 -6.94 9.31 4.00
N MET A 157 -6.55 9.49 5.24
CA MET A 157 -7.27 10.32 6.20
C MET A 157 -6.84 11.78 6.07
N GLU A 158 -7.80 12.69 5.93
CA GLU A 158 -7.55 14.14 5.87
C GLU A 158 -7.73 14.84 7.24
N GLY A 159 -8.20 14.12 8.23
CA GLY A 159 -8.47 14.65 9.57
C GLY A 159 -8.48 13.54 10.62
N PHE A 160 -8.84 13.88 11.83
CA PHE A 160 -8.89 12.91 12.92
C PHE A 160 -9.80 11.72 12.62
N GLY A 161 -9.40 10.54 13.07
CA GLY A 161 -10.24 9.35 13.07
C GLY A 161 -11.43 9.49 14.02
N ALA A 162 -12.33 8.52 13.96
CA ALA A 162 -13.52 8.46 14.79
C ALA A 162 -13.57 7.14 15.59
N SER A 163 -14.55 7.00 16.48
CA SER A 163 -14.78 5.79 17.26
C SER A 163 -16.05 5.11 16.80
N ALA A 164 -15.91 4.00 16.08
CA ALA A 164 -17.00 3.12 15.65
C ALA A 164 -16.41 1.75 15.26
N PRO A 165 -17.22 0.73 14.92
CA PRO A 165 -16.71 -0.51 14.30
C PRO A 165 -15.90 -0.21 13.04
N GLY A 166 -14.83 -0.99 12.83
CA GLY A 166 -13.85 -0.73 11.76
C GLY A 166 -14.46 -0.71 10.35
N ASP A 167 -15.38 -1.62 10.06
CA ASP A 167 -16.11 -1.70 8.78
C ASP A 167 -16.99 -0.48 8.51
N VAL A 168 -17.58 0.10 9.56
CA VAL A 168 -18.35 1.35 9.49
C VAL A 168 -17.42 2.53 9.18
N LEU A 169 -16.27 2.60 9.87
CA LEU A 169 -15.29 3.66 9.66
C LEU A 169 -14.64 3.57 8.28
N PHE A 170 -14.30 2.39 7.81
CA PHE A 170 -13.76 2.19 6.47
C PHE A 170 -14.71 2.73 5.39
N LYS A 171 -16.01 2.42 5.50
CA LYS A 171 -17.03 2.99 4.60
C LYS A 171 -17.15 4.51 4.74
N HIS A 172 -17.17 5.01 5.98
CA HIS A 172 -17.30 6.44 6.26
C HIS A 172 -16.16 7.26 5.67
N PHE A 173 -14.93 6.78 5.81
CA PHE A 173 -13.73 7.46 5.32
C PHE A 173 -13.34 7.08 3.87
N GLY A 174 -14.14 6.27 3.19
CA GLY A 174 -13.94 5.96 1.79
C GLY A 174 -12.92 4.84 1.49
N PHE A 175 -12.51 4.08 2.49
CA PHE A 175 -11.65 2.90 2.29
C PHE A 175 -12.45 1.70 1.78
N THR A 176 -13.09 1.88 0.61
CA THR A 176 -13.88 0.84 -0.06
C THR A 176 -13.28 0.51 -1.41
N ALA A 177 -13.40 -0.75 -1.83
CA ALA A 177 -12.91 -1.19 -3.14
C ALA A 177 -13.46 -0.35 -4.30
N ALA A 178 -14.74 0.03 -4.23
CA ALA A 178 -15.38 0.87 -5.24
C ALA A 178 -14.78 2.28 -5.32
N ASN A 179 -14.53 2.94 -4.18
CA ASN A 179 -13.90 4.26 -4.17
C ASN A 179 -12.45 4.20 -4.65
N VAL A 180 -11.70 3.17 -4.24
CA VAL A 180 -10.33 2.97 -4.70
C VAL A 180 -10.29 2.73 -6.21
N ALA A 181 -11.21 1.92 -6.75
CA ALA A 181 -11.31 1.68 -8.19
C ALA A 181 -11.62 2.97 -8.95
N ALA A 182 -12.59 3.75 -8.49
CA ALA A 182 -12.94 5.05 -9.10
C ALA A 182 -11.75 6.03 -9.11
N LYS A 183 -10.96 6.06 -8.03
CA LYS A 183 -9.72 6.85 -7.98
C LYS A 183 -8.69 6.39 -9.02
N VAL A 184 -8.51 5.08 -9.19
CA VAL A 184 -7.61 4.54 -10.22
C VAL A 184 -8.06 4.95 -11.62
N GLU A 185 -9.35 4.89 -11.91
CA GLU A 185 -9.89 5.31 -13.21
C GLU A 185 -9.65 6.80 -13.47
N SER A 186 -9.87 7.65 -12.45
CA SER A 186 -9.57 9.09 -12.53
C SER A 186 -8.11 9.35 -12.89
N VAL A 187 -7.18 8.67 -12.19
CA VAL A 187 -5.73 8.82 -12.43
C VAL A 187 -5.33 8.29 -13.80
N ILE A 188 -5.89 7.15 -14.24
CA ILE A 188 -5.66 6.63 -15.60
C ILE A 188 -6.14 7.64 -16.65
N ALA A 189 -7.31 8.26 -16.44
CA ALA A 189 -7.85 9.23 -17.37
C ALA A 189 -7.00 10.50 -17.45
N ALA A 190 -6.53 11.00 -16.31
CA ALA A 190 -5.67 12.18 -16.24
C ALA A 190 -4.29 11.96 -16.90
N ASN A 191 -3.75 10.74 -16.82
CA ASN A 191 -2.42 10.39 -17.35
C ASN A 191 -2.45 9.87 -18.82
N LYS A 192 -3.57 9.93 -19.50
CA LYS A 192 -3.72 9.51 -20.91
C LYS A 192 -3.31 10.57 -21.95
N CYS A 193 -2.84 11.74 -21.50
CA CYS A 193 -2.38 12.82 -22.38
C CYS A 193 -0.97 12.59 -22.92
#